data_28d956373fd0edaf5e87c12e229fa51c
#
_entry.id   28d956373fd0edaf5e87c12e229fa51c
#
_cell.length_a   1.000
_cell.length_b   1.000
_cell.length_c   1.000
_cell.angle_alpha   90.00
_cell.angle_beta   90.00
_cell.angle_gamma   90.00
#
_symmetry.space_group_name_H-M   'P 1'
#
loop_
_entity.id
_entity.type
_entity.pdbx_description
1 polymer ?
#
loop_
_entity_poly.entity_id
_entity_poly.type
_entity_poly.pdbx_seq_one_letter_code
_entity_poly.pdbx_strand_id
1 'polypeptide(L)'
;VAKSGNTGNVFDLGELRRLVDELGSGSREARAAVLDATSPDDKDCDCPGCGTEVLTFPPVVLAPDDELAAAVLRVPLVLDAQRLAAWTGTREVTPEGLLPDPFLPCAELGVPNPARLHLLWVVAVNTGMVRISRGVATAGPLALSAELPSAALLGFWDGVVMDVLDRADDSLTGSSVVDDHLAEMLATMYAVSDGLSPATLVKGILQSHEVACEARPAEMRALTAALPGELQGALSLLGYCGLIELSGAGWPRLTPLGMWAVRQDLLREGHDAPTGAEVAVFADLGAAELVEAIMKRSAAPSAVTVWLESRSPEAAARELVKIAASGTAGQRGTVGTILEELGPEAEVPLREALSEPAMWRYAASWLHIRDLPAPALTPADSTWIAVDTLASLIHLGNAPEAMCEFDMLEPGEDLVRVVEEMTSVDHPDTIAVLDLLGAHHSDAAVGKAARKAAMKARSR
;
A
#
# COMPACT_ATOMS: atom_id res chain seq x y z
N VAL A 1 -25.10 20.30 2.06
CA VAL A 1 -24.44 19.47 1.05
C VAL A 1 -22.97 19.82 1.14
N ALA A 2 -22.24 19.21 2.06
CA ALA A 2 -20.80 19.33 2.18
C ALA A 2 -20.17 18.26 1.28
N LYS A 3 -19.27 18.67 0.38
CA LYS A 3 -18.38 17.78 -0.33
C LYS A 3 -17.33 17.28 0.67
N SER A 4 -17.38 16.02 1.04
CA SER A 4 -16.26 15.37 1.69
C SER A 4 -15.20 15.13 0.61
N GLY A 5 -14.14 15.92 0.64
CA GLY A 5 -12.94 15.64 -0.11
C GLY A 5 -12.16 14.57 0.64
N ASN A 6 -12.11 13.39 0.07
CA ASN A 6 -11.23 12.32 0.52
C ASN A 6 -9.82 12.65 0.01
N THR A 7 -9.04 13.37 0.81
CA THR A 7 -7.61 13.51 0.58
C THR A 7 -6.93 12.36 1.31
N GLY A 8 -6.74 11.24 0.63
CA GLY A 8 -5.85 10.19 1.08
C GLY A 8 -4.44 10.79 1.24
N ASN A 9 -4.03 10.99 2.47
CA ASN A 9 -2.68 11.42 2.77
C ASN A 9 -1.76 10.21 2.70
N VAL A 10 -0.96 10.19 1.68
CA VAL A 10 0.15 9.27 1.53
C VAL A 10 1.26 9.76 2.46
N PHE A 11 1.69 8.95 3.41
CA PHE A 11 3.01 9.09 4.02
C PHE A 11 4.01 9.16 2.88
N ASP A 12 4.79 10.24 2.82
CA ASP A 12 5.92 10.29 1.90
C ASP A 12 6.93 9.21 2.35
N LEU A 13 6.85 8.04 1.69
CA LEU A 13 7.76 6.93 1.93
C LEU A 13 9.22 7.34 1.71
N GLY A 14 9.50 8.37 0.91
CA GLY A 14 10.82 8.98 0.79
C GLY A 14 11.29 9.64 2.09
N GLU A 15 10.39 10.19 2.90
CA GLU A 15 10.71 10.72 4.24
C GLU A 15 10.82 9.60 5.28
N LEU A 16 9.99 8.57 5.19
CA LEU A 16 10.14 7.35 6.01
C LEU A 16 11.51 6.70 5.77
N ARG A 17 11.98 6.69 4.53
CA ARG A 17 13.31 6.22 4.14
C ARG A 17 14.42 7.05 4.77
N ARG A 18 14.32 8.39 4.73
CA ARG A 18 15.27 9.28 5.42
C ARG A 18 15.27 9.05 6.92
N LEU A 19 14.10 8.84 7.52
CA LEU A 19 13.95 8.51 8.94
C LEU A 19 14.60 7.18 9.30
N VAL A 20 14.45 6.15 8.48
CA VAL A 20 15.08 4.83 8.67
C VAL A 20 16.59 4.91 8.44
N ASP A 21 17.06 5.69 7.44
CA ASP A 21 18.49 5.91 7.20
C ASP A 21 19.17 6.75 8.30
N GLU A 22 18.46 7.71 8.91
CA GLU A 22 18.92 8.49 10.07
C GLU A 22 18.95 7.68 11.38
N LEU A 23 18.15 6.61 11.49
CA LEU A 23 18.07 5.74 12.68
C LEU A 23 19.13 4.64 12.73
N GLY A 24 20.00 4.55 11.74
CA GLY A 24 21.20 3.71 11.79
C GLY A 24 21.07 2.36 11.11
N SER A 25 21.88 2.16 10.15
CA SER A 25 22.55 0.95 9.61
C SER A 25 22.05 -0.42 10.12
N GLY A 26 20.78 -0.72 10.00
CA GLY A 26 20.27 -2.03 10.35
C GLY A 26 19.23 -2.47 9.34
N SER A 27 19.63 -3.20 8.40
CA SER A 27 18.99 -3.98 7.36
C SER A 27 18.75 -3.30 6.00
N ARG A 28 19.29 -3.95 4.98
CA ARG A 28 19.03 -3.69 3.56
C ARG A 28 17.54 -3.82 3.19
N GLU A 29 16.79 -4.54 4.00
CA GLU A 29 15.37 -4.85 3.79
C GLU A 29 14.45 -3.62 3.90
N ALA A 30 14.77 -2.69 4.84
CA ALA A 30 14.03 -1.43 4.94
C ALA A 30 14.29 -0.48 3.76
N ARG A 31 15.40 -0.67 3.02
CA ARG A 31 15.76 0.15 1.85
C ARG A 31 14.94 -0.15 0.60
N ALA A 32 14.51 -1.40 0.41
CA ALA A 32 13.77 -1.81 -0.78
C ALA A 32 12.33 -1.28 -0.79
N ALA A 33 11.67 -1.25 0.37
CA ALA A 33 10.27 -0.85 0.50
C ALA A 33 9.97 0.64 0.23
N VAL A 34 10.99 1.47 0.08
CA VAL A 34 10.85 2.94 0.10
C VAL A 34 11.21 3.62 -1.23
N LEU A 35 11.62 2.85 -2.26
CA LEU A 35 12.17 3.42 -3.51
C LEU A 35 11.15 3.91 -4.52
N ASP A 36 9.88 3.55 -4.39
CA ASP A 36 8.88 3.71 -5.47
C ASP A 36 7.88 4.86 -5.30
N ALA A 37 8.02 5.70 -4.30
CA ALA A 37 6.97 6.67 -3.95
C ALA A 37 7.33 8.13 -4.20
N THR A 38 8.07 8.49 -5.23
CA THR A 38 8.26 9.90 -5.56
C THR A 38 8.28 10.19 -7.05
N SER A 39 7.12 10.45 -7.61
CA SER A 39 6.97 11.41 -8.70
C SER A 39 6.18 12.62 -8.21
N PRO A 40 6.72 13.84 -8.19
CA PRO A 40 6.08 15.01 -7.57
C PRO A 40 4.89 15.59 -8.34
N ASP A 41 4.55 15.09 -9.51
CA ASP A 41 3.63 15.75 -10.46
C ASP A 41 2.27 15.04 -10.69
N ASP A 42 1.96 13.94 -10.00
CA ASP A 42 0.73 13.15 -10.24
C ASP A 42 -0.57 13.73 -9.60
N LYS A 43 -0.58 14.98 -9.16
CA LYS A 43 -1.68 15.52 -8.32
C LYS A 43 -2.99 15.83 -9.02
N ASP A 44 -3.10 15.74 -10.35
CA ASP A 44 -4.30 16.19 -11.08
C ASP A 44 -4.91 15.18 -12.07
N CYS A 45 -4.62 13.89 -11.99
CA CYS A 45 -5.24 12.88 -12.85
C CYS A 45 -6.42 12.19 -12.16
N ASP A 46 -7.65 12.52 -12.59
CA ASP A 46 -8.91 11.85 -12.18
C ASP A 46 -9.16 10.50 -12.92
N CYS A 47 -8.16 9.90 -13.54
CA CYS A 47 -8.33 8.65 -14.25
C CYS A 47 -8.43 7.45 -13.29
N PRO A 48 -9.22 6.40 -13.63
CA PRO A 48 -9.36 5.21 -12.80
C PRO A 48 -8.05 4.42 -12.57
N GLY A 49 -7.02 4.67 -13.38
CA GLY A 49 -5.71 4.03 -13.26
C GLY A 49 -4.74 4.75 -12.31
N CYS A 50 -4.96 6.03 -12.04
CA CYS A 50 -4.14 6.83 -11.12
C CYS A 50 -4.71 6.87 -9.69
N GLY A 51 -5.78 6.13 -9.41
CA GLY A 51 -6.46 6.14 -8.11
C GLY A 51 -6.03 4.99 -7.21
N THR A 52 -5.24 5.26 -6.22
CA THR A 52 -4.65 4.43 -5.15
C THR A 52 -3.31 3.78 -5.52
N GLU A 53 -2.25 4.41 -5.10
CA GLU A 53 -0.91 3.83 -5.11
C GLU A 53 -0.89 2.54 -4.29
N VAL A 54 -0.52 1.43 -4.92
CA VAL A 54 -0.35 0.15 -4.25
C VAL A 54 0.98 0.16 -3.51
N LEU A 55 0.93 0.29 -2.19
CA LEU A 55 2.13 0.21 -1.36
C LEU A 55 2.61 -1.23 -1.24
N THR A 56 3.93 -1.42 -1.26
CA THR A 56 4.58 -2.72 -1.07
C THR A 56 5.27 -2.75 0.29
N PHE A 57 4.90 -3.73 1.11
CA PHE A 57 5.45 -3.92 2.45
C PHE A 57 6.45 -5.07 2.48
N PRO A 58 7.44 -5.04 3.40
CA PRO A 58 8.38 -6.13 3.56
C PRO A 58 7.67 -7.41 4.00
N PRO A 59 8.14 -8.59 3.53
CA PRO A 59 7.57 -9.86 3.93
C PRO A 59 7.67 -10.09 5.44
N VAL A 60 6.57 -10.53 6.05
CA VAL A 60 6.52 -10.80 7.50
C VAL A 60 6.42 -12.29 7.80
N VAL A 61 6.81 -12.66 9.00
CA VAL A 61 6.60 -14.01 9.55
C VAL A 61 5.43 -13.94 10.53
N LEU A 62 4.32 -14.55 10.16
CA LEU A 62 3.16 -14.66 11.06
C LEU A 62 3.31 -15.86 12.00
N ALA A 63 2.82 -15.70 13.22
CA ALA A 63 2.67 -16.85 14.12
C ALA A 63 1.59 -17.80 13.58
N PRO A 64 1.66 -19.11 13.92
CA PRO A 64 0.63 -20.07 13.54
C PRO A 64 -0.78 -19.66 13.99
N ASP A 65 -1.80 -19.99 13.18
CA ASP A 65 -3.19 -19.61 13.43
C ASP A 65 -3.72 -20.07 14.79
N ASP A 66 -3.27 -21.22 15.29
CA ASP A 66 -3.66 -21.74 16.59
C ASP A 66 -3.05 -20.93 17.76
N GLU A 67 -1.82 -20.45 17.60
CA GLU A 67 -1.19 -19.56 18.57
C GLU A 67 -1.85 -18.19 18.59
N LEU A 68 -2.14 -17.63 17.39
CA LEU A 68 -2.88 -16.38 17.24
C LEU A 68 -4.28 -16.49 17.86
N ALA A 69 -5.02 -17.55 17.54
CA ALA A 69 -6.35 -17.79 18.09
C ALA A 69 -6.34 -17.91 19.61
N ALA A 70 -5.36 -18.61 20.18
CA ALA A 70 -5.19 -18.69 21.63
C ALA A 70 -4.82 -17.33 22.25
N ALA A 71 -4.13 -16.46 21.52
CA ALA A 71 -3.81 -15.11 21.98
C ALA A 71 -5.06 -14.21 22.03
N VAL A 72 -6.02 -14.33 21.10
CA VAL A 72 -7.29 -13.57 21.10
C VAL A 72 -8.01 -13.69 22.45
N LEU A 73 -8.07 -14.90 23.01
CA LEU A 73 -8.75 -15.17 24.28
C LEU A 73 -8.07 -14.53 25.50
N ARG A 74 -6.87 -13.98 25.34
CA ARG A 74 -6.10 -13.31 26.40
C ARG A 74 -6.03 -11.79 26.25
N VAL A 75 -6.56 -11.25 25.17
CA VAL A 75 -6.60 -9.79 24.94
C VAL A 75 -7.44 -9.12 26.02
N PRO A 76 -6.93 -8.11 26.75
CA PRO A 76 -7.67 -7.45 27.84
C PRO A 76 -9.00 -6.89 27.39
N LEU A 77 -9.08 -6.24 26.23
CA LEU A 77 -10.32 -5.73 25.63
C LEU A 77 -11.36 -6.86 25.47
N VAL A 78 -10.96 -8.02 24.96
CA VAL A 78 -11.83 -9.17 24.72
C VAL A 78 -12.35 -9.75 26.04
N LEU A 79 -11.47 -9.89 27.02
CA LEU A 79 -11.85 -10.36 28.37
C LEU A 79 -12.85 -9.41 29.03
N ASP A 80 -12.62 -8.11 28.93
CA ASP A 80 -13.53 -7.12 29.51
C ASP A 80 -14.85 -7.03 28.74
N ALA A 81 -14.86 -7.20 27.42
CA ALA A 81 -16.08 -7.30 26.62
C ALA A 81 -16.92 -8.54 27.01
N GLN A 82 -16.28 -9.68 27.26
CA GLN A 82 -16.98 -10.87 27.80
C GLN A 82 -17.57 -10.61 29.19
N ARG A 83 -16.84 -9.93 30.08
CA ARG A 83 -17.35 -9.56 31.41
C ARG A 83 -18.51 -8.60 31.30
N LEU A 84 -18.44 -7.61 30.39
CA LEU A 84 -19.56 -6.71 30.13
C LEU A 84 -20.79 -7.44 29.57
N ALA A 85 -20.61 -8.37 28.63
CA ALA A 85 -21.68 -9.18 28.09
C ALA A 85 -22.38 -10.02 29.17
N ALA A 86 -21.60 -10.65 30.07
CA ALA A 86 -22.17 -11.39 31.23
C ALA A 86 -22.91 -10.47 32.22
N TRP A 87 -22.36 -9.27 32.48
CA TRP A 87 -22.98 -8.26 33.34
C TRP A 87 -24.28 -7.71 32.75
N THR A 88 -24.38 -7.58 31.42
CA THR A 88 -25.55 -7.01 30.74
C THR A 88 -26.84 -7.73 31.11
N GLY A 89 -26.81 -9.06 31.19
CA GLY A 89 -28.00 -9.84 31.56
C GLY A 89 -29.22 -9.49 30.68
N THR A 90 -30.22 -8.87 31.26
CA THR A 90 -31.37 -8.27 30.55
C THR A 90 -31.52 -6.83 31.03
N ARG A 91 -31.19 -5.85 30.20
CA ARG A 91 -31.19 -4.41 30.55
C ARG A 91 -31.81 -3.58 29.44
N GLU A 92 -32.51 -2.54 29.82
CA GLU A 92 -33.01 -1.52 28.89
C GLU A 92 -31.84 -0.72 28.33
N VAL A 93 -31.97 -0.32 27.08
CA VAL A 93 -31.02 0.57 26.37
C VAL A 93 -31.76 1.80 25.86
N THR A 94 -31.03 2.87 25.60
CA THR A 94 -31.55 4.09 24.95
C THR A 94 -32.07 3.76 23.55
N PRO A 95 -32.85 4.66 22.91
CA PRO A 95 -33.26 4.48 21.52
C PRO A 95 -32.08 4.27 20.54
N GLU A 96 -30.90 4.83 20.84
CA GLU A 96 -29.65 4.70 20.11
C GLU A 96 -28.91 3.38 20.40
N GLY A 97 -29.46 2.56 21.31
CA GLY A 97 -28.87 1.26 21.68
C GLY A 97 -27.74 1.35 22.71
N LEU A 98 -27.60 2.46 23.42
CA LEU A 98 -26.58 2.67 24.45
C LEU A 98 -27.10 2.37 25.86
N LEU A 99 -26.17 2.15 26.80
CA LEU A 99 -26.52 2.02 28.21
C LEU A 99 -27.00 3.38 28.77
N PRO A 100 -28.18 3.46 29.47
CA PRO A 100 -28.74 4.72 29.97
C PRO A 100 -27.85 5.44 30.99
N ASP A 101 -27.15 4.66 31.82
CA ASP A 101 -26.19 5.17 32.80
C ASP A 101 -24.83 4.49 32.59
N PRO A 102 -23.83 5.17 32.04
CA PRO A 102 -22.50 4.57 31.81
C PRO A 102 -21.64 4.48 33.08
N PHE A 103 -21.99 5.19 34.16
CA PHE A 103 -21.17 5.21 35.39
C PHE A 103 -21.39 3.96 36.26
N LEU A 104 -22.58 3.40 36.25
CA LEU A 104 -22.88 2.19 37.01
C LEU A 104 -22.02 0.99 36.54
N PRO A 105 -22.01 0.61 35.23
CA PRO A 105 -21.16 -0.48 34.77
C PRO A 105 -19.67 -0.16 34.92
N CYS A 106 -19.25 1.11 34.80
CA CYS A 106 -17.84 1.48 35.06
C CYS A 106 -17.45 1.11 36.50
N ALA A 107 -18.29 1.42 37.46
CA ALA A 107 -18.02 1.12 38.88
C ALA A 107 -18.06 -0.39 39.17
N GLU A 108 -19.08 -1.11 38.67
CA GLU A 108 -19.26 -2.53 38.92
C GLU A 108 -18.26 -3.44 38.22
N LEU A 109 -17.82 -3.07 37.02
CA LEU A 109 -16.87 -3.84 36.24
C LEU A 109 -15.41 -3.37 36.40
N GLY A 110 -15.19 -2.25 37.09
CA GLY A 110 -13.87 -1.65 37.23
C GLY A 110 -13.32 -1.03 35.93
N VAL A 111 -14.24 -0.59 35.06
CA VAL A 111 -13.84 0.11 33.80
C VAL A 111 -13.48 1.56 34.13
N PRO A 112 -12.31 2.06 33.67
CA PRO A 112 -11.76 3.32 34.19
C PRO A 112 -12.59 4.57 33.89
N ASN A 113 -13.33 4.58 32.78
CA ASN A 113 -14.14 5.73 32.38
C ASN A 113 -15.21 5.36 31.35
N PRO A 114 -16.22 6.24 31.11
CA PRO A 114 -17.28 6.00 30.13
C PRO A 114 -16.80 5.80 28.68
N ALA A 115 -15.72 6.45 28.26
CA ALA A 115 -15.20 6.26 26.90
C ALA A 115 -14.69 4.83 26.68
N ARG A 116 -13.95 4.26 27.67
CA ARG A 116 -13.53 2.86 27.65
C ARG A 116 -14.73 1.91 27.68
N LEU A 117 -15.75 2.24 28.47
CA LEU A 117 -16.99 1.46 28.48
C LEU A 117 -17.70 1.48 27.14
N HIS A 118 -17.73 2.64 26.49
CA HIS A 118 -18.35 2.78 25.18
C HIS A 118 -17.65 1.92 24.12
N LEU A 119 -16.31 1.93 24.08
CA LEU A 119 -15.54 1.03 23.23
C LEU A 119 -15.89 -0.46 23.50
N LEU A 120 -15.93 -0.86 24.76
CA LEU A 120 -16.32 -2.23 25.13
C LEU A 120 -17.75 -2.57 24.70
N TRP A 121 -18.67 -1.62 24.83
CA TRP A 121 -20.06 -1.78 24.43
C TRP A 121 -20.19 -1.98 22.92
N VAL A 122 -19.53 -1.13 22.12
CA VAL A 122 -19.53 -1.24 20.66
C VAL A 122 -18.99 -2.59 20.23
N VAL A 123 -17.81 -2.97 20.73
CA VAL A 123 -17.22 -4.28 20.44
C VAL A 123 -18.14 -5.43 20.83
N ALA A 124 -18.73 -5.38 22.03
CA ALA A 124 -19.62 -6.46 22.50
C ALA A 124 -20.91 -6.58 21.66
N VAL A 125 -21.46 -5.47 21.19
CA VAL A 125 -22.67 -5.46 20.35
C VAL A 125 -22.35 -5.92 18.93
N ASN A 126 -21.32 -5.33 18.29
CA ASN A 126 -20.99 -5.61 16.88
C ASN A 126 -20.49 -7.04 16.68
N THR A 127 -19.74 -7.57 17.65
CA THR A 127 -19.28 -8.96 17.60
C THR A 127 -20.35 -9.99 18.04
N GLY A 128 -21.52 -9.53 18.49
CA GLY A 128 -22.62 -10.41 18.91
C GLY A 128 -22.50 -11.02 20.30
N MET A 129 -21.56 -10.54 21.14
CA MET A 129 -21.51 -10.90 22.57
C MET A 129 -22.69 -10.31 23.33
N VAL A 130 -23.21 -9.16 22.90
CA VAL A 130 -24.43 -8.53 23.35
C VAL A 130 -25.40 -8.41 22.19
N ARG A 131 -26.65 -8.72 22.39
CA ARG A 131 -27.71 -8.56 21.38
C ARG A 131 -28.73 -7.53 21.88
N ILE A 132 -29.02 -6.55 21.04
CA ILE A 132 -30.03 -5.54 21.28
C ILE A 132 -31.30 -5.89 20.47
N SER A 133 -32.46 -5.97 21.12
CA SER A 133 -33.75 -6.19 20.48
C SER A 133 -34.84 -5.44 21.22
N ARG A 134 -35.63 -4.64 20.50
CA ARG A 134 -36.79 -3.90 21.04
C ARG A 134 -36.47 -3.05 22.27
N GLY A 135 -35.31 -2.37 22.26
CA GLY A 135 -34.87 -1.51 23.34
C GLY A 135 -34.32 -2.26 24.57
N VAL A 136 -34.03 -3.56 24.43
CA VAL A 136 -33.48 -4.39 25.51
C VAL A 136 -32.20 -5.06 25.01
N ALA A 137 -31.13 -4.93 25.78
CA ALA A 137 -29.88 -5.67 25.58
C ALA A 137 -29.92 -6.97 26.40
N THR A 138 -29.42 -8.02 25.81
CA THR A 138 -29.25 -9.35 26.43
C THR A 138 -27.87 -9.92 26.07
N ALA A 139 -27.37 -10.84 26.88
CA ALA A 139 -26.19 -11.62 26.50
C ALA A 139 -26.43 -12.32 25.15
N GLY A 140 -25.50 -12.17 24.23
CA GLY A 140 -25.58 -12.77 22.91
C GLY A 140 -25.25 -14.26 22.95
N PRO A 141 -25.42 -14.97 21.83
CA PRO A 141 -25.12 -16.40 21.71
C PRO A 141 -23.64 -16.71 21.59
N LEU A 142 -22.78 -15.70 21.34
CA LEU A 142 -21.36 -15.90 21.15
C LEU A 142 -20.68 -16.15 22.50
N ALA A 143 -20.24 -17.39 22.69
CA ALA A 143 -19.37 -17.79 23.79
C ALA A 143 -17.98 -18.09 23.23
N LEU A 144 -17.02 -17.22 23.52
CA LEU A 144 -15.62 -17.45 23.11
C LEU A 144 -15.00 -18.52 24.01
N SER A 145 -14.45 -19.57 23.40
CA SER A 145 -13.74 -20.63 24.10
C SER A 145 -12.59 -21.17 23.22
N ALA A 146 -11.66 -21.83 23.86
CA ALA A 146 -10.55 -22.51 23.17
C ALA A 146 -10.98 -23.70 22.28
N GLU A 147 -12.26 -24.10 22.36
CA GLU A 147 -12.84 -25.17 21.54
C GLU A 147 -13.29 -24.67 20.16
N LEU A 148 -13.36 -23.35 19.95
CA LEU A 148 -13.71 -22.77 18.65
C LEU A 148 -12.56 -22.98 17.65
N PRO A 149 -12.88 -23.22 16.37
CA PRO A 149 -11.85 -23.25 15.31
C PRO A 149 -11.03 -21.97 15.27
N SER A 150 -9.72 -22.07 15.02
CA SER A 150 -8.83 -20.91 14.93
C SER A 150 -9.34 -19.86 13.95
N ALA A 151 -9.83 -20.26 12.77
CA ALA A 151 -10.42 -19.36 11.80
C ALA A 151 -11.63 -18.55 12.35
N ALA A 152 -12.44 -19.15 13.23
CA ALA A 152 -13.56 -18.47 13.84
C ALA A 152 -13.11 -17.43 14.87
N LEU A 153 -12.07 -17.74 15.67
CA LEU A 153 -11.48 -16.82 16.63
C LEU A 153 -10.74 -15.66 15.92
N LEU A 154 -10.05 -15.94 14.84
CA LEU A 154 -9.38 -14.91 14.02
C LEU A 154 -10.40 -14.04 13.29
N GLY A 155 -11.46 -14.59 12.74
CA GLY A 155 -12.55 -13.80 12.15
C GLY A 155 -13.28 -12.92 13.18
N PHE A 156 -13.45 -13.42 14.41
CA PHE A 156 -13.93 -12.60 15.52
C PHE A 156 -12.95 -11.47 15.85
N TRP A 157 -11.65 -11.76 15.91
CA TRP A 157 -10.62 -10.77 16.17
C TRP A 157 -10.55 -9.70 15.09
N ASP A 158 -10.67 -10.08 13.82
CA ASP A 158 -10.74 -9.12 12.70
C ASP A 158 -11.90 -8.13 12.89
N GLY A 159 -13.08 -8.61 13.26
CA GLY A 159 -14.22 -7.74 13.60
C GLY A 159 -13.94 -6.80 14.77
N VAL A 160 -13.27 -7.29 15.82
CA VAL A 160 -12.87 -6.45 16.98
C VAL A 160 -11.91 -5.33 16.53
N VAL A 161 -10.92 -5.64 15.69
CA VAL A 161 -9.94 -4.66 15.23
C VAL A 161 -10.60 -3.62 14.33
N MET A 162 -11.48 -4.03 13.43
CA MET A 162 -12.27 -3.09 12.60
C MET A 162 -13.08 -2.14 13.49
N ASP A 163 -13.80 -2.65 14.50
CA ASP A 163 -14.54 -1.81 15.44
C ASP A 163 -13.64 -0.82 16.21
N VAL A 164 -12.40 -1.22 16.53
CA VAL A 164 -11.42 -0.34 17.20
C VAL A 164 -10.93 0.74 16.25
N LEU A 165 -10.58 0.38 15.00
CA LEU A 165 -10.03 1.33 14.01
C LEU A 165 -11.10 2.31 13.53
N ASP A 166 -12.32 1.84 13.24
CA ASP A 166 -13.45 2.70 12.84
C ASP A 166 -13.78 3.76 13.91
N ARG A 167 -13.45 3.49 15.19
CA ARG A 167 -13.61 4.47 16.25
C ARG A 167 -12.59 5.61 16.25
N ALA A 168 -11.53 5.52 15.48
CA ALA A 168 -10.59 6.63 15.32
C ALA A 168 -11.30 7.88 14.77
N ASP A 169 -12.25 7.71 13.85
CA ASP A 169 -13.07 8.81 13.30
C ASP A 169 -13.92 9.51 14.38
N ASP A 170 -14.26 8.82 15.45
CA ASP A 170 -15.07 9.30 16.58
C ASP A 170 -14.24 9.64 17.84
N SER A 171 -12.93 9.80 17.73
CA SER A 171 -11.98 10.05 18.83
C SER A 171 -11.73 8.83 19.74
N LEU A 172 -11.04 7.83 19.18
CA LEU A 172 -10.62 6.62 19.89
C LEU A 172 -9.62 6.90 21.01
N THR A 173 -8.56 7.65 20.69
CA THR A 173 -7.42 7.88 21.61
C THR A 173 -7.60 9.11 22.50
N GLY A 174 -8.50 9.99 22.14
CA GLY A 174 -8.69 11.30 22.76
C GLY A 174 -7.77 12.39 22.21
N SER A 175 -7.00 12.08 21.17
CA SER A 175 -6.20 13.01 20.39
C SER A 175 -6.59 12.88 18.91
N SER A 176 -7.24 13.89 18.35
CA SER A 176 -7.65 13.87 16.94
C SER A 176 -6.45 13.68 16.02
N VAL A 177 -5.31 14.28 16.35
CA VAL A 177 -4.11 14.17 15.53
C VAL A 177 -3.55 12.73 15.52
N VAL A 178 -3.58 12.03 16.65
CA VAL A 178 -3.16 10.62 16.68
C VAL A 178 -4.18 9.74 15.94
N ASP A 179 -5.48 10.04 16.12
CA ASP A 179 -6.57 9.29 15.49
C ASP A 179 -6.51 9.44 13.96
N ASP A 180 -6.29 10.67 13.45
CA ASP A 180 -6.16 10.96 12.02
C ASP A 180 -4.97 10.22 11.35
N HIS A 181 -3.92 9.88 12.12
CA HIS A 181 -2.72 9.20 11.62
C HIS A 181 -2.55 7.77 12.15
N LEU A 182 -3.62 7.18 12.71
CA LEU A 182 -3.54 5.87 13.36
C LEU A 182 -3.20 4.73 12.38
N ALA A 183 -3.88 4.69 11.24
CA ALA A 183 -3.67 3.67 10.22
C ALA A 183 -2.22 3.71 9.69
N GLU A 184 -1.73 4.88 9.35
CA GLU A 184 -0.36 5.10 8.88
C GLU A 184 0.69 4.73 9.94
N MET A 185 0.42 5.05 11.20
CA MET A 185 1.29 4.67 12.32
C MET A 185 1.38 3.14 12.46
N LEU A 186 0.25 2.44 12.34
CA LEU A 186 0.22 0.97 12.42
C LEU A 186 0.89 0.34 11.20
N ALA A 187 0.68 0.88 9.99
CA ALA A 187 1.37 0.45 8.77
C ALA A 187 2.89 0.64 8.88
N THR A 188 3.34 1.76 9.46
CA THR A 188 4.75 2.02 9.75
C THR A 188 5.33 0.99 10.72
N MET A 189 4.59 0.66 11.80
CA MET A 189 5.01 -0.39 12.74
C MET A 189 5.01 -1.78 12.09
N TYR A 190 4.16 -2.03 11.10
CA TYR A 190 4.16 -3.25 10.31
C TYR A 190 5.44 -3.38 9.49
N ALA A 191 5.85 -2.30 8.82
CA ALA A 191 7.09 -2.27 8.02
C ALA A 191 8.35 -2.40 8.88
N VAL A 192 8.31 -1.98 10.16
CA VAL A 192 9.46 -2.00 11.08
C VAL A 192 9.16 -2.92 12.26
N SER A 193 9.33 -4.23 12.06
CA SER A 193 8.94 -5.28 13.00
C SER A 193 9.63 -5.21 14.38
N ASP A 194 10.83 -4.63 14.46
CA ASP A 194 11.62 -4.53 15.71
C ASP A 194 11.11 -3.45 16.70
N GLY A 195 10.16 -2.64 16.24
CA GLY A 195 9.58 -1.53 16.99
C GLY A 195 10.24 -0.18 16.71
N LEU A 196 9.52 0.88 17.00
CA LEU A 196 9.91 2.26 16.75
C LEU A 196 9.99 3.04 18.07
N SER A 197 10.96 3.94 18.19
CA SER A 197 10.98 4.80 19.37
C SER A 197 9.76 5.72 19.40
N PRO A 198 9.19 6.04 20.58
CA PRO A 198 8.08 7.01 20.66
C PRO A 198 8.46 8.37 20.06
N ALA A 199 9.72 8.78 20.12
CA ALA A 199 10.19 10.03 19.51
C ALA A 199 10.13 9.97 17.97
N THR A 200 10.42 8.82 17.38
CA THR A 200 10.30 8.60 15.92
C THR A 200 8.84 8.69 15.48
N LEU A 201 7.93 8.05 16.23
CA LEU A 201 6.49 8.12 15.95
C LEU A 201 5.97 9.56 16.05
N VAL A 202 6.35 10.30 17.11
CA VAL A 202 6.00 11.72 17.24
C VAL A 202 6.49 12.52 16.04
N LYS A 203 7.74 12.32 15.62
CA LYS A 203 8.30 13.02 14.45
C LYS A 203 7.52 12.70 13.18
N GLY A 204 7.21 11.43 12.93
CA GLY A 204 6.42 11.00 11.76
C GLY A 204 5.04 11.66 11.73
N ILE A 205 4.28 11.57 12.84
CA ILE A 205 2.94 12.18 12.94
C ILE A 205 3.00 13.71 12.70
N LEU A 206 4.00 14.40 13.29
CA LEU A 206 4.15 15.85 13.09
C LEU A 206 4.42 16.20 11.62
N GLN A 207 5.27 15.44 10.94
CA GLN A 207 5.59 15.66 9.54
C GLN A 207 4.37 15.43 8.65
N SER A 208 3.66 14.33 8.82
CA SER A 208 2.43 14.06 8.06
C SER A 208 1.35 15.10 8.32
N HIS A 209 1.17 15.50 9.58
CA HIS A 209 0.18 16.51 9.93
C HIS A 209 0.52 17.90 9.35
N GLU A 210 1.80 18.28 9.31
CA GLU A 210 2.24 19.54 8.70
C GLU A 210 1.92 19.59 7.20
N VAL A 211 2.17 18.49 6.49
CA VAL A 211 1.87 18.36 5.05
C VAL A 211 0.36 18.35 4.79
N ALA A 212 -0.38 17.57 5.58
CA ALA A 212 -1.82 17.39 5.37
C ALA A 212 -2.67 18.63 5.67
N CYS A 213 -2.32 19.38 6.71
CA CYS A 213 -3.20 20.40 7.28
C CYS A 213 -2.74 21.84 7.02
N GLU A 214 -1.61 22.07 6.34
CA GLU A 214 -1.00 23.43 6.20
C GLU A 214 -0.95 24.19 7.54
N ALA A 215 -0.60 23.48 8.61
CA ALA A 215 -0.73 23.96 9.98
C ALA A 215 0.13 25.20 10.26
N ARG A 216 -0.44 26.17 10.95
CA ARG A 216 0.28 27.41 11.30
C ARG A 216 1.40 27.14 12.31
N PRO A 217 2.53 27.90 12.26
CA PRO A 217 3.67 27.67 13.15
C PRO A 217 3.35 27.70 14.65
N ALA A 218 2.29 28.41 15.06
CA ALA A 218 1.85 28.45 16.46
C ALA A 218 1.13 27.16 16.87
N GLU A 219 0.33 26.60 15.99
CA GLU A 219 -0.38 25.32 16.15
C GLU A 219 0.61 24.17 16.20
N MET A 220 1.58 24.13 15.28
CA MET A 220 2.64 23.13 15.27
C MET A 220 3.48 23.13 16.55
N ARG A 221 3.78 24.32 17.11
CA ARG A 221 4.48 24.38 18.41
C ARG A 221 3.65 23.83 19.57
N ALA A 222 2.35 24.13 19.60
CA ALA A 222 1.44 23.60 20.62
C ALA A 222 1.33 22.08 20.52
N LEU A 223 1.15 21.57 19.28
CA LEU A 223 1.08 20.14 18.98
C LEU A 223 2.38 19.42 19.36
N THR A 224 3.53 19.95 18.97
CA THR A 224 4.85 19.37 19.33
C THR A 224 5.01 19.23 20.85
N ALA A 225 4.43 20.13 21.66
CA ALA A 225 4.50 20.05 23.11
C ALA A 225 3.51 19.01 23.71
N ALA A 226 2.33 18.83 23.11
CA ALA A 226 1.27 17.99 23.63
C ALA A 226 1.40 16.52 23.15
N LEU A 227 1.76 16.32 21.87
CA LEU A 227 1.72 15.03 21.18
C LEU A 227 2.48 13.89 21.90
N PRO A 228 3.66 14.07 22.52
CA PRO A 228 4.33 12.97 23.24
C PRO A 228 3.46 12.36 24.35
N GLY A 229 2.70 13.19 25.08
CA GLY A 229 1.80 12.72 26.15
C GLY A 229 0.55 12.05 25.58
N GLU A 230 -0.02 12.60 24.52
CA GLU A 230 -1.19 12.05 23.81
C GLU A 230 -0.85 10.70 23.18
N LEU A 231 0.28 10.61 22.48
CA LEU A 231 0.77 9.35 21.90
C LEU A 231 0.99 8.28 22.98
N GLN A 232 1.54 8.64 24.14
CA GLN A 232 1.71 7.67 25.24
C GLN A 232 0.36 7.10 25.71
N GLY A 233 -0.67 7.94 25.76
CA GLY A 233 -2.05 7.52 26.06
C GLY A 233 -2.61 6.57 24.99
N ALA A 234 -2.44 6.93 23.72
CA ALA A 234 -2.85 6.14 22.56
C ALA A 234 -2.16 4.77 22.55
N LEU A 235 -0.85 4.72 22.72
CA LEU A 235 -0.08 3.47 22.79
C LEU A 235 -0.56 2.57 23.95
N SER A 236 -0.88 3.15 25.09
CA SER A 236 -1.45 2.40 26.23
C SER A 236 -2.81 1.80 25.88
N LEU A 237 -3.65 2.54 25.15
CA LEU A 237 -4.96 2.05 24.67
C LEU A 237 -4.79 0.94 23.64
N LEU A 238 -3.92 1.11 22.64
CA LEU A 238 -3.66 0.08 21.62
C LEU A 238 -3.07 -1.20 22.24
N GLY A 239 -2.25 -1.06 23.27
CA GLY A 239 -1.78 -2.21 24.05
C GLY A 239 -2.91 -2.94 24.78
N TYR A 240 -3.85 -2.21 25.37
CA TYR A 240 -5.06 -2.79 25.96
C TYR A 240 -5.95 -3.48 24.91
N CYS A 241 -6.02 -2.91 23.71
CA CYS A 241 -6.71 -3.52 22.56
C CYS A 241 -5.96 -4.74 22.00
N GLY A 242 -4.75 -5.04 22.43
CA GLY A 242 -3.98 -6.19 21.98
C GLY A 242 -3.23 -5.99 20.65
N LEU A 243 -3.22 -4.77 20.12
CA LEU A 243 -2.57 -4.45 18.84
C LEU A 243 -1.06 -4.25 18.98
N ILE A 244 -0.61 -3.65 20.08
CA ILE A 244 0.81 -3.35 20.30
C ILE A 244 1.31 -3.91 21.62
N GLU A 245 2.63 -4.06 21.70
CA GLU A 245 3.38 -4.39 22.92
C GLU A 245 4.70 -3.59 22.97
N LEU A 246 5.37 -3.60 24.11
CA LEU A 246 6.69 -3.02 24.20
C LEU A 246 7.76 -4.07 23.88
N SER A 247 8.67 -3.76 22.97
CA SER A 247 9.85 -4.57 22.66
C SER A 247 10.80 -4.66 23.86
N GLY A 248 11.83 -5.50 23.77
CA GLY A 248 12.89 -5.58 24.80
C GLY A 248 13.63 -4.26 25.02
N ALA A 249 13.63 -3.34 24.05
CA ALA A 249 14.17 -1.99 24.18
C ALA A 249 13.15 -0.99 24.80
N GLY A 250 11.93 -1.43 25.09
CA GLY A 250 10.84 -0.57 25.58
C GLY A 250 10.16 0.24 24.47
N TRP A 251 10.39 -0.11 23.20
CA TRP A 251 9.77 0.55 22.06
C TRP A 251 8.45 -0.16 21.66
N PRO A 252 7.40 0.61 21.31
CA PRO A 252 6.18 0.02 20.81
C PRO A 252 6.41 -0.71 19.48
N ARG A 253 5.82 -1.91 19.37
CA ARG A 253 5.77 -2.71 18.17
C ARG A 253 4.42 -3.44 18.10
N LEU A 254 4.06 -3.93 16.93
CA LEU A 254 2.87 -4.76 16.81
C LEU A 254 3.03 -6.08 17.59
N THR A 255 1.97 -6.53 18.24
CA THR A 255 1.88 -7.91 18.73
C THR A 255 1.76 -8.87 17.54
N PRO A 256 1.94 -10.19 17.71
CA PRO A 256 1.60 -11.14 16.65
C PRO A 256 0.16 -11.01 16.15
N LEU A 257 -0.81 -10.70 17.02
CA LEU A 257 -2.19 -10.41 16.62
C LEU A 257 -2.32 -9.07 15.90
N GLY A 258 -1.60 -8.04 16.34
CA GLY A 258 -1.56 -6.74 15.67
C GLY A 258 -0.93 -6.86 14.29
N MET A 259 0.16 -7.61 14.14
CA MET A 259 0.81 -7.87 12.85
C MET A 259 -0.16 -8.56 11.87
N TRP A 260 -0.86 -9.59 12.35
CA TRP A 260 -1.87 -10.27 11.55
C TRP A 260 -3.01 -9.33 11.14
N ALA A 261 -3.55 -8.54 12.07
CA ALA A 261 -4.69 -7.65 11.82
C ALA A 261 -4.34 -6.51 10.86
N VAL A 262 -3.21 -5.82 11.08
CA VAL A 262 -2.74 -4.76 10.19
C VAL A 262 -2.49 -5.31 8.78
N ARG A 263 -1.93 -6.52 8.66
CA ARG A 263 -1.81 -7.18 7.36
C ARG A 263 -3.16 -7.37 6.67
N GLN A 264 -4.19 -7.84 7.39
CA GLN A 264 -5.52 -8.01 6.80
C GLN A 264 -6.09 -6.67 6.31
N ASP A 265 -5.83 -5.60 7.03
CA ASP A 265 -6.25 -4.25 6.66
C ASP A 265 -5.55 -3.76 5.40
N LEU A 266 -4.23 -3.83 5.35
CA LEU A 266 -3.43 -3.50 4.16
C LEU A 266 -3.86 -4.29 2.91
N LEU A 267 -4.15 -5.59 3.07
CA LEU A 267 -4.65 -6.41 1.96
C LEU A 267 -6.06 -6.01 1.49
N ARG A 268 -6.94 -5.56 2.40
CA ARG A 268 -8.26 -5.03 2.06
C ARG A 268 -8.18 -3.71 1.28
N GLU A 269 -7.21 -2.89 1.63
CA GLU A 269 -6.91 -1.64 0.92
C GLU A 269 -6.22 -1.87 -0.44
N GLY A 270 -5.85 -3.11 -0.75
CA GLY A 270 -5.24 -3.50 -2.02
C GLY A 270 -3.71 -3.38 -2.03
N HIS A 271 -3.10 -3.20 -0.88
CA HIS A 271 -1.64 -3.12 -0.74
C HIS A 271 -0.98 -4.51 -0.81
N ASP A 272 0.30 -4.53 -1.17
CA ASP A 272 1.12 -5.75 -1.20
C ASP A 272 1.81 -5.95 0.17
N ALA A 273 1.24 -6.81 0.99
CA ALA A 273 1.73 -7.14 2.33
C ALA A 273 1.92 -8.66 2.50
N PRO A 274 2.95 -9.25 1.88
CA PRO A 274 3.13 -10.70 1.82
C PRO A 274 3.68 -11.27 3.14
N THR A 275 3.50 -12.58 3.30
CA THR A 275 4.31 -13.36 4.24
C THR A 275 5.59 -13.84 3.57
N GLY A 276 6.63 -14.13 4.38
CA GLY A 276 7.86 -14.74 3.86
C GLY A 276 7.62 -16.05 3.13
N ALA A 277 6.64 -16.85 3.56
CA ALA A 277 6.28 -18.11 2.89
C ALA A 277 5.65 -17.89 1.51
N GLU A 278 4.82 -16.85 1.35
CA GLU A 278 4.18 -16.51 0.07
C GLU A 278 5.21 -16.07 -0.96
N VAL A 279 6.22 -15.31 -0.59
CA VAL A 279 7.23 -14.80 -1.52
C VAL A 279 8.43 -15.73 -1.72
N ALA A 280 8.70 -16.63 -0.78
CA ALA A 280 9.83 -17.57 -0.89
C ALA A 280 9.80 -18.42 -2.16
N VAL A 281 8.61 -18.71 -2.69
CA VAL A 281 8.44 -19.50 -3.93
C VAL A 281 9.01 -18.80 -5.16
N PHE A 282 9.16 -17.46 -5.11
CA PHE A 282 9.68 -16.67 -6.23
C PHE A 282 11.21 -16.58 -6.22
N ALA A 283 11.86 -16.80 -5.08
CA ALA A 283 13.33 -16.68 -4.95
C ALA A 283 14.09 -17.58 -5.94
N ASP A 284 13.61 -18.78 -6.20
CA ASP A 284 14.24 -19.80 -7.03
C ASP A 284 13.76 -19.78 -8.50
N LEU A 285 12.80 -18.93 -8.87
CA LEU A 285 12.33 -18.86 -10.26
C LEU A 285 13.41 -18.37 -11.22
N GLY A 286 13.36 -18.87 -12.47
CA GLY A 286 14.12 -18.25 -13.57
C GLY A 286 13.54 -16.86 -13.93
N ALA A 287 14.36 -15.99 -14.51
CA ALA A 287 13.91 -14.63 -14.90
C ALA A 287 12.67 -14.67 -15.83
N ALA A 288 12.60 -15.64 -16.75
CA ALA A 288 11.45 -15.77 -17.66
C ALA A 288 10.16 -16.14 -16.90
N GLU A 289 10.27 -17.02 -15.92
CA GLU A 289 9.14 -17.45 -15.10
C GLU A 289 8.63 -16.32 -14.20
N LEU A 290 9.55 -15.53 -13.62
CA LEU A 290 9.20 -14.34 -12.85
C LEU A 290 8.46 -13.31 -13.71
N VAL A 291 9.03 -12.93 -14.86
CA VAL A 291 8.41 -11.97 -15.79
C VAL A 291 7.02 -12.46 -16.23
N GLU A 292 6.88 -13.75 -16.52
CA GLU A 292 5.56 -14.31 -16.86
C GLU A 292 4.57 -14.27 -15.69
N ALA A 293 5.03 -14.53 -14.45
CA ALA A 293 4.20 -14.46 -13.25
C ALA A 293 3.69 -13.04 -12.98
N ILE A 294 4.56 -12.04 -13.16
CA ILE A 294 4.19 -10.62 -13.04
C ILE A 294 3.17 -10.25 -14.12
N MET A 295 3.43 -10.58 -15.38
CA MET A 295 2.51 -10.29 -16.48
C MET A 295 1.13 -10.95 -16.30
N LYS A 296 1.07 -12.11 -15.67
CA LYS A 296 -0.18 -12.80 -15.31
C LYS A 296 -0.82 -12.29 -14.03
N ARG A 297 -0.23 -11.29 -13.37
CA ARG A 297 -0.65 -10.79 -12.05
C ARG A 297 -0.74 -11.88 -10.98
N SER A 298 0.11 -12.91 -11.09
CA SER A 298 0.25 -13.98 -10.11
C SER A 298 1.46 -13.79 -9.18
N ALA A 299 2.27 -12.78 -9.41
CA ALA A 299 3.35 -12.31 -8.55
C ALA A 299 3.10 -10.84 -8.21
N ALA A 300 3.17 -10.53 -6.93
CA ALA A 300 3.11 -9.16 -6.43
C ALA A 300 4.48 -8.47 -6.52
N PRO A 301 4.58 -7.14 -6.40
CA PRO A 301 5.86 -6.41 -6.43
C PRO A 301 6.91 -6.96 -5.48
N SER A 302 6.53 -7.35 -4.26
CA SER A 302 7.41 -7.98 -3.26
C SER A 302 8.13 -9.25 -3.74
N ALA A 303 7.55 -9.96 -4.72
CA ALA A 303 8.20 -11.13 -5.33
C ALA A 303 9.46 -10.74 -6.11
N VAL A 304 9.47 -9.55 -6.73
CA VAL A 304 10.63 -9.01 -7.44
C VAL A 304 11.77 -8.76 -6.46
N THR A 305 11.49 -8.08 -5.35
CA THR A 305 12.49 -7.79 -4.31
C THR A 305 13.17 -9.07 -3.81
N VAL A 306 12.39 -10.09 -3.43
CA VAL A 306 12.93 -11.38 -2.96
C VAL A 306 13.73 -12.09 -4.04
N TRP A 307 13.27 -12.03 -5.30
CA TRP A 307 13.98 -12.61 -6.43
C TRP A 307 15.33 -11.91 -6.67
N LEU A 308 15.39 -10.59 -6.58
CA LEU A 308 16.62 -9.81 -6.71
C LEU A 308 17.59 -10.07 -5.56
N GLU A 309 17.12 -10.14 -4.32
CA GLU A 309 17.95 -10.43 -3.13
C GLU A 309 18.60 -11.81 -3.18
N SER A 310 17.99 -12.78 -3.87
CA SER A 310 18.53 -14.13 -4.01
C SER A 310 19.70 -14.26 -5.01
N ARG A 311 20.05 -13.15 -5.72
CA ARG A 311 21.01 -13.14 -6.85
C ARG A 311 21.99 -11.98 -6.74
N SER A 312 23.10 -12.08 -7.51
CA SER A 312 23.90 -10.87 -7.72
C SER A 312 23.16 -9.92 -8.68
N PRO A 313 23.13 -8.61 -8.40
CA PRO A 313 22.42 -7.62 -9.23
C PRO A 313 22.79 -7.67 -10.71
N GLU A 314 24.08 -7.79 -11.01
CA GLU A 314 24.54 -7.92 -12.39
C GLU A 314 24.06 -9.21 -13.10
N ALA A 315 23.99 -10.34 -12.39
CA ALA A 315 23.48 -11.59 -12.98
C ALA A 315 21.99 -11.47 -13.25
N ALA A 316 21.23 -10.92 -12.30
CA ALA A 316 19.80 -10.66 -12.44
C ALA A 316 19.54 -9.75 -13.67
N ALA A 317 20.25 -8.62 -13.78
CA ALA A 317 20.09 -7.70 -14.90
C ALA A 317 20.42 -8.35 -16.26
N ARG A 318 21.49 -9.17 -16.35
CA ARG A 318 21.82 -9.88 -17.60
C ARG A 318 20.76 -10.91 -18.00
N GLU A 319 20.17 -11.64 -17.03
CA GLU A 319 19.08 -12.56 -17.31
C GLU A 319 17.84 -11.83 -17.82
N LEU A 320 17.47 -10.72 -17.17
CA LEU A 320 16.34 -9.88 -17.55
C LEU A 320 16.51 -9.28 -18.93
N VAL A 321 17.68 -8.71 -19.25
CA VAL A 321 18.00 -8.16 -20.58
C VAL A 321 17.83 -9.20 -21.67
N LYS A 322 18.24 -10.46 -21.46
CA LYS A 322 18.03 -11.54 -22.44
C LYS A 322 16.56 -11.81 -22.73
N ILE A 323 15.70 -11.77 -21.70
CA ILE A 323 14.26 -11.93 -21.85
C ILE A 323 13.68 -10.76 -22.68
N ALA A 324 14.04 -9.54 -22.33
CA ALA A 324 13.57 -8.34 -23.01
C ALA A 324 14.02 -8.29 -24.48
N ALA A 325 15.26 -8.68 -24.77
CA ALA A 325 15.83 -8.65 -26.11
C ALA A 325 15.10 -9.53 -27.13
N SER A 326 14.54 -10.65 -26.68
CA SER A 326 13.76 -11.58 -27.53
C SER A 326 12.26 -11.54 -27.27
N GLY A 327 11.82 -10.72 -26.33
CA GLY A 327 10.48 -10.70 -25.79
C GLY A 327 9.49 -9.79 -26.53
N THR A 328 8.25 -9.82 -26.05
CA THR A 328 7.18 -8.90 -26.45
C THR A 328 7.35 -7.53 -25.80
N ALA A 329 6.58 -6.51 -26.23
CA ALA A 329 6.54 -5.21 -25.55
C ALA A 329 6.20 -5.35 -24.05
N GLY A 330 5.21 -6.17 -23.68
CA GLY A 330 4.89 -6.43 -22.29
C GLY A 330 6.05 -6.99 -21.46
N GLN A 331 6.82 -7.92 -22.04
CA GLN A 331 8.03 -8.44 -21.38
C GLN A 331 9.12 -7.37 -21.24
N ARG A 332 9.31 -6.52 -22.28
CA ARG A 332 10.27 -5.41 -22.20
C ARG A 332 9.89 -4.39 -21.14
N GLY A 333 8.62 -3.99 -21.10
CA GLY A 333 8.12 -3.06 -20.06
C GLY A 333 8.30 -3.62 -18.65
N THR A 334 7.84 -4.87 -18.41
CA THR A 334 8.02 -5.54 -17.11
C THR A 334 9.51 -5.62 -16.72
N VAL A 335 10.39 -5.99 -17.65
CA VAL A 335 11.84 -6.02 -17.39
C VAL A 335 12.37 -4.60 -17.12
N GLY A 336 11.88 -3.59 -17.86
CA GLY A 336 12.26 -2.19 -17.64
C GLY A 336 12.00 -1.75 -16.21
N THR A 337 10.81 -2.03 -15.67
CA THR A 337 10.45 -1.73 -14.28
C THR A 337 11.41 -2.41 -13.29
N ILE A 338 11.73 -3.70 -13.48
CA ILE A 338 12.65 -4.41 -12.58
C ILE A 338 14.08 -3.85 -12.67
N LEU A 339 14.53 -3.44 -13.86
CA LEU A 339 15.86 -2.83 -14.05
C LEU A 339 15.94 -1.42 -13.41
N GLU A 340 14.83 -0.68 -13.35
CA GLU A 340 14.75 0.57 -12.58
C GLU A 340 14.92 0.32 -11.08
N GLU A 341 14.28 -0.71 -10.54
CA GLU A 341 14.41 -1.12 -9.12
C GLU A 341 15.86 -1.54 -8.78
N LEU A 342 16.56 -2.19 -9.71
CA LEU A 342 17.99 -2.49 -9.55
C LEU A 342 18.88 -1.25 -9.48
N GLY A 343 18.46 -0.15 -10.09
CA GLY A 343 19.20 1.10 -10.07
C GLY A 343 20.58 1.02 -10.72
N PRO A 344 21.64 1.62 -10.08
CA PRO A 344 22.99 1.72 -10.68
C PRO A 344 23.63 0.37 -11.05
N GLU A 345 23.24 -0.71 -10.38
CA GLU A 345 23.76 -2.05 -10.63
C GLU A 345 23.38 -2.60 -12.01
N ALA A 346 22.33 -2.04 -12.63
CA ALA A 346 21.94 -2.38 -14.00
C ALA A 346 22.82 -1.73 -15.09
N GLU A 347 23.71 -0.77 -14.75
CA GLU A 347 24.49 -0.01 -15.73
C GLU A 347 25.31 -0.90 -16.67
N VAL A 348 26.09 -1.84 -16.12
CA VAL A 348 26.98 -2.69 -16.94
C VAL A 348 26.17 -3.57 -17.91
N PRO A 349 25.15 -4.31 -17.47
CA PRO A 349 24.30 -5.07 -18.39
C PRO A 349 23.56 -4.22 -19.42
N LEU A 350 23.13 -3.02 -19.08
CA LEU A 350 22.46 -2.11 -20.02
C LEU A 350 23.45 -1.53 -21.05
N ARG A 351 24.71 -1.28 -20.69
CA ARG A 351 25.73 -0.93 -21.64
C ARG A 351 26.04 -2.07 -22.65
N GLU A 352 26.02 -3.32 -22.17
CA GLU A 352 26.12 -4.49 -23.04
C GLU A 352 24.91 -4.57 -23.99
N ALA A 353 23.70 -4.24 -23.48
CA ALA A 353 22.45 -4.23 -24.23
C ALA A 353 22.36 -3.14 -25.33
N LEU A 354 23.25 -2.16 -25.36
CA LEU A 354 23.35 -1.21 -26.48
C LEU A 354 23.64 -1.88 -27.85
N SER A 355 24.17 -3.10 -27.85
CA SER A 355 24.37 -3.90 -29.06
C SER A 355 23.15 -4.71 -29.48
N GLU A 356 22.10 -4.81 -28.64
CA GLU A 356 20.90 -5.61 -28.88
C GLU A 356 19.80 -4.77 -29.61
N PRO A 357 19.38 -5.17 -30.83
CA PRO A 357 18.47 -4.35 -31.64
C PRO A 357 17.14 -3.99 -30.95
N ALA A 358 16.61 -4.86 -30.10
CA ALA A 358 15.36 -4.63 -29.39
C ALA A 358 15.53 -3.82 -28.09
N MET A 359 16.75 -3.73 -27.55
CA MET A 359 17.02 -3.15 -26.23
C MET A 359 17.83 -1.86 -26.26
N TRP A 360 18.57 -1.57 -27.35
CA TRP A 360 19.51 -0.45 -27.34
C TRP A 360 18.84 0.90 -27.08
N ARG A 361 17.60 1.09 -27.53
CA ARG A 361 16.83 2.33 -27.30
C ARG A 361 16.53 2.51 -25.83
N TYR A 362 16.04 1.47 -25.16
CA TYR A 362 15.81 1.47 -23.73
C TYR A 362 17.11 1.68 -22.95
N ALA A 363 18.16 0.95 -23.30
CA ALA A 363 19.46 1.08 -22.68
C ALA A 363 20.02 2.50 -22.83
N ALA A 364 19.91 3.09 -24.03
CA ALA A 364 20.36 4.47 -24.29
C ALA A 364 19.50 5.48 -23.47
N SER A 365 18.18 5.33 -23.46
CA SER A 365 17.27 6.17 -22.66
C SER A 365 17.60 6.10 -21.17
N TRP A 366 17.71 4.90 -20.62
CA TRP A 366 18.05 4.68 -19.21
C TRP A 366 19.37 5.33 -18.80
N LEU A 367 20.40 5.23 -19.66
CA LEU A 367 21.69 5.86 -19.44
C LEU A 367 21.60 7.40 -19.53
N HIS A 368 20.84 7.95 -20.49
CA HIS A 368 20.66 9.39 -20.63
C HIS A 368 19.94 10.03 -19.43
N ILE A 369 18.90 9.39 -18.91
CA ILE A 369 18.16 9.86 -17.71
C ILE A 369 19.11 10.00 -16.51
N ARG A 370 20.19 9.22 -16.48
CA ARG A 370 21.20 9.23 -15.42
C ARG A 370 22.49 10.00 -15.75
N ASP A 371 22.43 10.85 -16.78
CA ASP A 371 23.56 11.62 -17.26
C ASP A 371 24.80 10.78 -17.63
N LEU A 372 24.57 9.52 -18.03
CA LEU A 372 25.64 8.60 -18.45
C LEU A 372 25.83 8.61 -19.96
N PRO A 373 27.08 8.45 -20.47
CA PRO A 373 27.34 8.43 -21.89
C PRO A 373 26.63 7.27 -22.61
N ALA A 374 25.83 7.61 -23.64
CA ALA A 374 25.09 6.66 -24.48
C ALA A 374 24.92 7.21 -25.92
N PRO A 375 24.57 6.34 -26.89
CA PRO A 375 24.20 6.78 -28.25
C PRO A 375 23.01 7.76 -28.19
N ALA A 376 23.08 8.82 -29.05
CA ALA A 376 21.98 9.77 -29.14
C ALA A 376 20.73 9.11 -29.73
N LEU A 377 19.58 9.37 -29.12
CA LEU A 377 18.27 8.95 -29.63
C LEU A 377 17.76 9.98 -30.65
N THR A 378 17.24 9.50 -31.76
CA THR A 378 16.54 10.34 -32.74
C THR A 378 15.08 10.50 -32.37
N PRO A 379 14.33 11.50 -32.90
CA PRO A 379 12.88 11.59 -32.71
C PRO A 379 12.12 10.28 -33.05
N ALA A 380 12.57 9.58 -34.12
CA ALA A 380 11.98 8.29 -34.48
C ALA A 380 12.24 7.19 -33.43
N ASP A 381 13.39 7.23 -32.74
CA ASP A 381 13.68 6.31 -31.65
C ASP A 381 12.80 6.61 -30.41
N SER A 382 12.58 7.88 -30.09
CA SER A 382 11.66 8.29 -29.02
C SER A 382 10.23 7.86 -29.34
N THR A 383 9.77 8.06 -30.58
CA THR A 383 8.43 7.57 -31.00
C THR A 383 8.34 6.04 -30.92
N TRP A 384 9.41 5.32 -31.26
CA TRP A 384 9.45 3.86 -31.12
C TRP A 384 9.30 3.42 -29.66
N ILE A 385 10.03 4.08 -28.73
CA ILE A 385 9.92 3.82 -27.29
C ILE A 385 8.49 4.11 -26.82
N ALA A 386 7.90 5.23 -27.19
CA ALA A 386 6.52 5.57 -26.82
C ALA A 386 5.51 4.49 -27.29
N VAL A 387 5.65 4.00 -28.56
CA VAL A 387 4.80 2.90 -29.05
C VAL A 387 5.00 1.64 -28.25
N ASP A 388 6.23 1.28 -27.89
CA ASP A 388 6.54 0.06 -27.12
C ASP A 388 6.03 0.15 -25.68
N THR A 389 6.13 1.33 -25.04
CA THR A 389 5.59 1.58 -23.69
C THR A 389 4.06 1.41 -23.69
N LEU A 390 3.35 2.06 -24.62
CA LEU A 390 1.90 1.91 -24.73
C LEU A 390 1.49 0.46 -25.05
N ALA A 391 2.23 -0.22 -25.94
CA ALA A 391 2.02 -1.63 -26.25
C ALA A 391 2.25 -2.52 -25.03
N SER A 392 3.23 -2.20 -24.18
CA SER A 392 3.47 -2.90 -22.92
C SER A 392 2.25 -2.85 -22.01
N LEU A 393 1.69 -1.67 -21.79
CA LEU A 393 0.47 -1.48 -20.98
C LEU A 393 -0.73 -2.25 -21.55
N ILE A 394 -0.87 -2.26 -22.88
CA ILE A 394 -1.91 -3.06 -23.58
C ILE A 394 -1.71 -4.55 -23.29
N HIS A 395 -0.50 -5.08 -23.40
CA HIS A 395 -0.19 -6.48 -23.14
C HIS A 395 -0.43 -6.88 -21.68
N LEU A 396 -0.30 -5.94 -20.75
CA LEU A 396 -0.59 -6.12 -19.32
C LEU A 396 -2.10 -5.96 -19.02
N GLY A 397 -2.94 -5.65 -20.02
CA GLY A 397 -4.38 -5.44 -19.86
C GLY A 397 -4.73 -4.11 -19.20
N ASN A 398 -3.82 -3.14 -19.23
CA ASN A 398 -3.95 -1.84 -18.57
C ASN A 398 -4.20 -0.71 -19.61
N ALA A 399 -5.30 -0.82 -20.37
CA ALA A 399 -5.68 0.13 -21.40
C ALA A 399 -5.96 1.57 -20.86
N PRO A 400 -6.59 1.76 -19.68
CA PRO A 400 -6.76 3.10 -19.11
C PRO A 400 -5.43 3.82 -18.84
N GLU A 401 -4.46 3.12 -18.27
CA GLU A 401 -3.13 3.68 -17.98
C GLU A 401 -2.39 4.01 -19.29
N ALA A 402 -2.52 3.18 -20.33
CA ALA A 402 -1.97 3.50 -21.64
C ALA A 402 -2.56 4.81 -22.23
N MET A 403 -3.80 5.16 -21.90
CA MET A 403 -4.37 6.46 -22.30
C MET A 403 -3.76 7.61 -21.51
N CYS A 404 -3.65 7.47 -20.19
CA CYS A 404 -3.00 8.48 -19.34
C CYS A 404 -1.54 8.71 -19.75
N GLU A 405 -0.79 7.63 -19.98
CA GLU A 405 0.61 7.71 -20.44
C GLU A 405 0.73 8.42 -21.78
N PHE A 406 -0.19 8.16 -22.71
CA PHE A 406 -0.21 8.87 -23.99
C PHE A 406 -0.50 10.36 -23.83
N ASP A 407 -1.44 10.74 -22.95
CA ASP A 407 -1.79 12.15 -22.69
C ASP A 407 -0.63 12.92 -22.01
N MET A 408 0.25 12.21 -21.30
CA MET A 408 1.42 12.79 -20.64
C MET A 408 2.67 12.87 -21.54
N LEU A 409 2.63 12.29 -22.75
CA LEU A 409 3.70 12.43 -23.72
C LEU A 409 3.88 13.90 -24.12
N GLU A 410 4.78 14.60 -23.46
CA GLU A 410 5.15 16.01 -23.64
C GLU A 410 3.97 17.01 -23.50
N PRO A 411 3.82 17.66 -22.32
CA PRO A 411 2.79 18.67 -22.09
C PRO A 411 2.90 19.82 -23.11
N GLY A 412 1.89 20.01 -23.94
CA GLY A 412 1.80 21.06 -24.96
C GLY A 412 2.18 20.64 -26.37
N GLU A 413 2.53 19.37 -26.63
CA GLU A 413 2.68 18.85 -27.98
C GLU A 413 1.33 18.61 -28.66
N ASP A 414 1.36 18.70 -30.01
CA ASP A 414 0.26 18.27 -30.85
C ASP A 414 0.20 16.74 -30.89
N LEU A 415 -0.62 16.12 -30.00
CA LEU A 415 -0.81 14.67 -29.93
C LEU A 415 -1.25 14.07 -31.27
N VAL A 416 -1.91 14.87 -32.14
CA VAL A 416 -2.22 14.45 -33.50
C VAL A 416 -0.94 14.22 -34.31
N ARG A 417 0.06 15.07 -34.15
CA ARG A 417 1.36 14.91 -34.79
C ARG A 417 2.09 13.65 -34.28
N VAL A 418 2.06 13.41 -32.96
CA VAL A 418 2.65 12.19 -32.37
C VAL A 418 2.02 10.94 -32.99
N VAL A 419 0.68 10.88 -33.09
CA VAL A 419 -0.04 9.78 -33.75
C VAL A 419 0.38 9.61 -35.21
N GLU A 420 0.58 10.70 -35.96
CA GLU A 420 1.05 10.63 -37.34
C GLU A 420 2.48 10.07 -37.45
N GLU A 421 3.37 10.47 -36.53
CA GLU A 421 4.76 9.98 -36.45
C GLU A 421 4.82 8.48 -36.11
N MET A 422 3.92 7.96 -35.25
CA MET A 422 3.83 6.51 -34.95
C MET A 422 3.69 5.64 -36.22
N THR A 423 3.08 6.15 -37.29
CA THR A 423 2.98 5.39 -38.55
C THR A 423 4.30 5.22 -39.26
N SER A 424 5.34 5.99 -38.94
CA SER A 424 6.64 5.96 -39.61
C SER A 424 7.64 5.03 -38.94
N VAL A 425 7.36 4.57 -37.72
CA VAL A 425 8.24 3.66 -36.98
C VAL A 425 7.95 2.20 -37.30
N ASP A 426 9.01 1.40 -37.42
CA ASP A 426 8.88 -0.06 -37.58
C ASP A 426 8.78 -0.74 -36.22
N HIS A 427 7.54 -0.82 -35.74
CA HIS A 427 7.22 -1.48 -34.48
C HIS A 427 6.05 -2.46 -34.65
N PRO A 428 6.15 -3.71 -34.17
CA PRO A 428 5.12 -4.74 -34.40
C PRO A 428 3.74 -4.35 -33.86
N ASP A 429 3.68 -3.64 -32.74
CA ASP A 429 2.42 -3.30 -32.06
C ASP A 429 1.86 -1.92 -32.46
N THR A 430 2.46 -1.22 -33.44
CA THR A 430 2.00 0.11 -33.90
C THR A 430 0.48 0.11 -34.18
N ILE A 431 -0.01 -0.90 -34.88
CA ILE A 431 -1.43 -0.99 -35.24
C ILE A 431 -2.32 -1.16 -34.00
N ALA A 432 -1.92 -2.00 -33.06
CA ALA A 432 -2.66 -2.23 -31.81
C ALA A 432 -2.76 -0.96 -30.97
N VAL A 433 -1.67 -0.21 -30.85
CA VAL A 433 -1.65 1.08 -30.14
C VAL A 433 -2.56 2.09 -30.84
N LEU A 434 -2.45 2.25 -32.17
CA LEU A 434 -3.29 3.17 -32.91
C LEU A 434 -4.79 2.81 -32.88
N ASP A 435 -5.13 1.52 -32.85
CA ASP A 435 -6.51 1.06 -32.69
C ASP A 435 -7.06 1.38 -31.32
N LEU A 436 -6.27 1.21 -30.26
CA LEU A 436 -6.66 1.58 -28.89
C LEU A 436 -6.93 3.08 -28.80
N LEU A 437 -5.98 3.92 -29.25
CA LEU A 437 -6.14 5.38 -29.28
C LEU A 437 -7.38 5.78 -30.10
N GLY A 438 -7.57 5.16 -31.26
CA GLY A 438 -8.71 5.42 -32.13
C GLY A 438 -10.06 5.06 -31.55
N ALA A 439 -10.12 4.07 -30.66
CA ALA A 439 -11.35 3.59 -30.02
C ALA A 439 -11.71 4.35 -28.75
N HIS A 440 -10.70 4.74 -27.94
CA HIS A 440 -10.92 5.11 -26.55
C HIS A 440 -10.41 6.52 -26.17
N HIS A 441 -9.59 7.19 -27.01
CA HIS A 441 -9.07 8.49 -26.66
C HIS A 441 -10.19 9.53 -26.52
N SER A 442 -10.13 10.36 -25.47
CA SER A 442 -11.15 11.37 -25.12
C SER A 442 -11.22 12.50 -26.15
N ASP A 443 -10.08 12.92 -26.73
CA ASP A 443 -10.04 13.91 -27.81
C ASP A 443 -10.43 13.29 -29.15
N ALA A 444 -11.52 13.80 -29.71
CA ALA A 444 -12.05 13.35 -31.01
C ALA A 444 -11.08 13.56 -32.18
N ALA A 445 -10.21 14.58 -32.12
CA ALA A 445 -9.24 14.86 -33.17
C ALA A 445 -8.13 13.80 -33.13
N VAL A 446 -7.61 13.46 -31.96
CA VAL A 446 -6.63 12.38 -31.73
C VAL A 446 -7.22 11.04 -32.15
N GLY A 447 -8.42 10.69 -31.67
CA GLY A 447 -9.08 9.44 -32.05
C GLY A 447 -9.32 9.31 -33.56
N LYS A 448 -9.65 10.41 -34.25
CA LYS A 448 -9.80 10.42 -35.71
C LYS A 448 -8.44 10.25 -36.42
N ALA A 449 -7.41 10.93 -35.95
CA ALA A 449 -6.05 10.79 -36.45
C ALA A 449 -5.54 9.36 -36.29
N ALA A 450 -5.74 8.75 -35.13
CA ALA A 450 -5.33 7.39 -34.83
C ALA A 450 -6.01 6.35 -35.74
N ARG A 451 -7.31 6.46 -35.94
CA ARG A 451 -8.03 5.58 -36.91
C ARG A 451 -7.49 5.70 -38.33
N LYS A 452 -7.24 6.95 -38.81
CA LYS A 452 -6.63 7.18 -40.13
C LYS A 452 -5.20 6.61 -40.18
N ALA A 453 -4.41 6.79 -39.14
CA ALA A 453 -3.05 6.28 -39.01
C ALA A 453 -3.03 4.74 -39.06
N ALA A 454 -3.93 4.08 -38.31
CA ALA A 454 -4.07 2.61 -38.30
C ALA A 454 -4.40 2.06 -39.67
N MET A 455 -5.35 2.70 -40.41
CA MET A 455 -5.64 2.32 -41.79
C MET A 455 -4.44 2.44 -42.72
N LYS A 456 -3.66 3.52 -42.59
CA LYS A 456 -2.44 3.73 -43.37
C LYS A 456 -1.35 2.71 -43.04
N ALA A 457 -1.20 2.36 -41.74
CA ALA A 457 -0.23 1.36 -41.31
C ALA A 457 -0.56 -0.05 -41.86
N ARG A 458 -1.83 -0.43 -41.89
CA ARG A 458 -2.31 -1.72 -42.48
C ARG A 458 -2.12 -1.83 -43.99
N SER A 459 -1.95 -0.73 -44.71
CA SER A 459 -1.79 -0.69 -46.16
C SER A 459 -0.31 -0.70 -46.61
N ARG A 460 0.62 -0.67 -45.68
CA ARG A 460 2.05 -0.82 -45.91
C ARG A 460 2.49 -2.27 -45.83
#